data_a301f4e57d1c1143306671c20370f852
#
_entry.id   a301f4e57d1c1143306671c20370f852
#
_cell.length_a   1.000
_cell.length_b   1.000
_cell.length_c   1.000
_cell.angle_alpha   90.00
_cell.angle_beta   90.00
_cell.angle_gamma   90.00
#
_symmetry.space_group_name_H-M   'P 1'
#
loop_
_entity.id
_entity.type
_entity.pdbx_description
1 polymer ?
#
loop_
_entity_poly.entity_id
_entity_poly.type
_entity_poly.pdbx_seq_one_letter_code
_entity_poly.pdbx_strand_id
1 'polypeptide(L)'
;MPDFAQQLPIPQYRVAPSIDPLSDKNKPLDKMAVESVLEKYQIDSDRPVITQISRFDRLKDPLGVIAAYQMVKKRNKCQLVLAGGGASDDPEGEQVLHEVQEAAAHDPDIHVLLLPPFSDLDINALVRGSAVLVQKSIREGFGLTVSEALWKKKPVIGSAVGGIKLQVIDGVTGFLVHSVEGAANRISQLLRDRRLRERMGQNGYEHVKQNFLVTRHLKDYLLTMLALEHPGESIVYLN
;
A
#
# COMPACT_ATOMS: atom_id res chain seq x y z
N MET A 1 -16.33 10.57 -4.21
CA MET A 1 -17.00 9.40 -4.83
C MET A 1 -16.22 9.05 -6.06
N PRO A 2 -16.05 7.78 -6.42
CA PRO A 2 -15.45 7.45 -7.70
C PRO A 2 -16.36 7.97 -8.81
N ASP A 3 -15.75 8.45 -9.89
CA ASP A 3 -16.41 9.08 -11.05
C ASP A 3 -17.34 8.14 -11.85
N PHE A 4 -17.69 6.98 -11.31
CA PHE A 4 -18.49 5.92 -11.96
C PHE A 4 -19.85 5.69 -11.32
N ALA A 5 -20.35 6.60 -10.49
CA ALA A 5 -21.72 6.51 -9.99
C ALA A 5 -22.70 6.89 -11.12
N GLN A 6 -22.88 6.01 -12.08
CA GLN A 6 -24.00 6.11 -12.99
C GLN A 6 -25.28 5.89 -12.19
N GLN A 7 -26.21 6.83 -12.25
CA GLN A 7 -27.56 6.66 -11.70
C GLN A 7 -28.33 5.72 -12.63
N LEU A 8 -28.13 4.42 -12.45
CA LEU A 8 -28.91 3.41 -13.15
C LEU A 8 -30.20 3.12 -12.36
N PRO A 9 -31.33 2.86 -13.01
CA PRO A 9 -32.61 2.53 -12.38
C PRO A 9 -32.65 1.09 -11.82
N ILE A 10 -31.50 0.55 -11.41
CA ILE A 10 -31.33 -0.79 -10.87
C ILE A 10 -30.57 -0.71 -9.55
N PRO A 11 -30.78 -1.64 -8.61
CA PRO A 11 -29.98 -1.72 -7.39
C PRO A 11 -28.49 -1.82 -7.70
N GLN A 12 -27.69 -1.04 -7.00
CA GLN A 12 -26.22 -1.04 -7.15
C GLN A 12 -25.59 -1.38 -5.81
N TYR A 13 -24.77 -2.39 -5.80
CA TYR A 13 -24.01 -2.84 -4.61
C TYR A 13 -22.52 -2.62 -4.84
N ARG A 14 -21.86 -2.02 -3.86
CA ARG A 14 -20.41 -1.80 -3.90
C ARG A 14 -19.71 -2.71 -2.90
N VAL A 15 -19.00 -3.69 -3.41
CA VAL A 15 -18.16 -4.58 -2.62
C VAL A 15 -16.70 -4.14 -2.76
N ALA A 16 -16.09 -3.72 -1.66
CA ALA A 16 -14.69 -3.29 -1.67
C ALA A 16 -13.76 -4.50 -1.91
N PRO A 17 -12.66 -4.35 -2.67
CA PRO A 17 -11.64 -5.38 -2.79
C PRO A 17 -11.08 -5.84 -1.44
N SER A 18 -10.44 -7.00 -1.42
CA SER A 18 -9.92 -7.63 -0.22
C SER A 18 -8.57 -8.29 -0.48
N ILE A 19 -7.86 -8.61 0.59
CA ILE A 19 -6.63 -9.40 0.56
C ILE A 19 -6.87 -10.79 1.16
N ASP A 20 -6.12 -11.78 0.67
CA ASP A 20 -6.00 -13.10 1.28
C ASP A 20 -4.84 -13.08 2.28
N PRO A 21 -5.10 -13.24 3.60
CA PRO A 21 -4.07 -13.24 4.63
C PRO A 21 -3.13 -14.45 4.57
N LEU A 22 -3.52 -15.52 3.86
CA LEU A 22 -2.76 -16.77 3.74
C LEU A 22 -1.89 -16.83 2.49
N SER A 23 -2.08 -15.92 1.55
CA SER A 23 -1.25 -15.85 0.34
C SER A 23 0.22 -15.58 0.65
N ASP A 24 1.12 -15.97 -0.25
CA ASP A 24 2.56 -15.71 -0.12
C ASP A 24 2.87 -14.22 0.10
N LYS A 25 2.08 -13.35 -0.49
CA LYS A 25 2.19 -11.91 -0.31
C LYS A 25 1.84 -11.44 1.12
N ASN A 26 1.03 -12.18 1.90
CA ASN A 26 0.48 -11.71 3.16
C ASN A 26 0.72 -12.62 4.36
N LYS A 27 1.04 -13.91 4.16
CA LYS A 27 1.30 -14.86 5.24
C LYS A 27 2.41 -14.36 6.19
N PRO A 28 2.41 -14.78 7.46
CA PRO A 28 3.49 -14.46 8.37
C PRO A 28 4.84 -14.91 7.84
N LEU A 29 5.85 -14.10 8.03
CA LEU A 29 7.26 -14.45 7.80
C LEU A 29 8.01 -14.26 9.12
N ASP A 30 8.94 -15.14 9.40
CA ASP A 30 9.86 -14.97 10.52
C ASP A 30 10.91 -13.88 10.23
N LYS A 31 11.63 -13.50 11.26
CA LYS A 31 12.61 -12.43 11.18
C LYS A 31 13.76 -12.77 10.20
N MET A 32 14.23 -14.02 10.21
CA MET A 32 15.33 -14.47 9.35
C MET A 32 14.94 -14.41 7.87
N ALA A 33 13.71 -14.81 7.51
CA ALA A 33 13.22 -14.72 6.14
C ALA A 33 13.14 -13.25 5.66
N VAL A 34 12.72 -12.32 6.53
CA VAL A 34 12.70 -10.90 6.21
C VAL A 34 14.12 -10.36 6.01
N GLU A 35 15.04 -10.65 6.94
CA GLU A 35 16.42 -10.21 6.88
C GLU A 35 17.17 -10.75 5.65
N SER A 36 16.95 -12.01 5.29
CA SER A 36 17.54 -12.63 4.09
C SER A 36 17.11 -11.91 2.79
N VAL A 37 15.86 -11.47 2.71
CA VAL A 37 15.39 -10.69 1.55
C VAL A 37 15.97 -9.27 1.54
N LEU A 38 16.07 -8.61 2.70
CA LEU A 38 16.72 -7.30 2.78
C LEU A 38 18.19 -7.39 2.35
N GLU A 39 18.92 -8.41 2.82
CA GLU A 39 20.31 -8.67 2.43
C GLU A 39 20.45 -8.94 0.93
N LYS A 40 19.56 -9.78 0.37
CA LYS A 40 19.50 -10.06 -1.10
C LYS A 40 19.45 -8.77 -1.93
N TYR A 41 18.74 -7.77 -1.46
CA TYR A 41 18.59 -6.49 -2.14
C TYR A 41 19.51 -5.39 -1.57
N GLN A 42 20.49 -5.75 -0.74
CA GLN A 42 21.49 -4.84 -0.15
C GLN A 42 20.84 -3.69 0.65
N ILE A 43 19.73 -3.98 1.32
CA ILE A 43 19.00 -3.04 2.16
C ILE A 43 19.49 -3.22 3.60
N ASP A 44 19.98 -2.17 4.23
CA ASP A 44 20.48 -2.16 5.60
C ASP A 44 19.30 -2.26 6.60
N SER A 45 19.21 -3.38 7.30
CA SER A 45 18.13 -3.66 8.26
C SER A 45 18.18 -2.79 9.52
N ASP A 46 19.33 -2.16 9.82
CA ASP A 46 19.52 -1.32 11.01
C ASP A 46 19.01 0.10 10.80
N ARG A 47 18.74 0.49 9.57
CA ARG A 47 18.20 1.81 9.23
C ARG A 47 16.72 1.74 8.83
N PRO A 48 15.91 2.73 9.22
CA PRO A 48 14.53 2.78 8.80
C PRO A 48 14.39 2.78 7.28
N VAL A 49 13.51 1.92 6.77
CA VAL A 49 13.20 1.79 5.34
C VAL A 49 11.84 2.41 5.05
N ILE A 50 11.78 3.32 4.10
CA ILE A 50 10.58 3.87 3.49
C ILE A 50 10.34 3.08 2.22
N THR A 51 9.14 2.53 2.02
CA THR A 51 8.90 1.63 0.89
C THR A 51 7.68 2.06 0.09
N GLN A 52 7.79 2.03 -1.24
CA GLN A 52 6.67 2.03 -2.17
C GLN A 52 6.68 0.71 -2.94
N ILE A 53 5.55 0.01 -2.94
CA ILE A 53 5.33 -1.19 -3.77
C ILE A 53 4.29 -0.84 -4.82
N SER A 54 4.70 -0.74 -6.08
CA SER A 54 3.80 -0.45 -7.20
C SER A 54 4.46 -0.77 -8.54
N ARG A 55 3.68 -0.85 -9.60
CA ARG A 55 4.24 -0.76 -10.95
C ARG A 55 4.92 0.60 -11.12
N PHE A 56 5.93 0.65 -12.00
CA PHE A 56 6.57 1.89 -12.38
C PHE A 56 5.71 2.58 -13.45
N ASP A 57 4.73 3.37 -13.01
CA ASP A 57 3.88 4.19 -13.86
C ASP A 57 3.66 5.59 -13.25
N ARG A 58 3.30 6.58 -14.08
CA ARG A 58 3.16 7.99 -13.66
C ARG A 58 2.06 8.17 -12.62
N LEU A 59 1.01 7.35 -12.67
CA LEU A 59 -0.10 7.45 -11.73
C LEU A 59 0.29 7.04 -10.30
N LYS A 60 1.39 6.29 -10.13
CA LYS A 60 1.94 5.92 -8.83
C LYS A 60 2.92 6.96 -8.27
N ASP A 61 3.29 7.93 -9.07
CA ASP A 61 4.14 9.07 -8.72
C ASP A 61 5.46 8.69 -8.00
N PRO A 62 6.26 7.75 -8.53
CA PRO A 62 7.50 7.34 -7.87
C PRO A 62 8.52 8.49 -7.75
N LEU A 63 8.55 9.42 -8.72
CA LEU A 63 9.42 10.60 -8.68
C LEU A 63 9.02 11.55 -7.53
N GLY A 64 7.71 11.71 -7.29
CA GLY A 64 7.24 12.48 -6.13
C GLY A 64 7.56 11.80 -4.81
N VAL A 65 7.66 10.47 -4.77
CA VAL A 65 8.15 9.73 -3.59
C VAL A 65 9.65 9.95 -3.38
N ILE A 66 10.47 9.92 -4.44
CA ILE A 66 11.90 10.27 -4.36
C ILE A 66 12.07 11.70 -3.84
N ALA A 67 11.32 12.67 -4.38
CA ALA A 67 11.39 14.06 -3.93
C ALA A 67 11.02 14.21 -2.44
N ALA A 68 9.98 13.51 -1.96
CA ALA A 68 9.63 13.49 -0.55
C ALA A 68 10.74 12.86 0.31
N TYR A 69 11.30 11.73 -0.13
CA TYR A 69 12.41 11.07 0.54
C TYR A 69 13.65 11.97 0.64
N GLN A 70 14.02 12.66 -0.42
CA GLN A 70 15.17 13.59 -0.40
C GLN A 70 15.00 14.70 0.65
N MET A 71 13.76 15.18 0.88
CA MET A 71 13.46 16.12 1.97
C MET A 71 13.61 15.45 3.35
N VAL A 72 13.15 14.21 3.49
CA VAL A 72 13.24 13.41 4.73
C VAL A 72 14.69 13.13 5.11
N LYS A 73 15.50 12.69 4.13
CA LYS A 73 16.90 12.29 4.30
C LYS A 73 17.78 13.41 4.87
N LYS A 74 17.46 14.68 4.60
CA LYS A 74 18.20 15.83 5.17
C LYS A 74 18.24 15.83 6.71
N ARG A 75 17.28 15.16 7.37
CA ARG A 75 17.13 15.19 8.83
C ARG A 75 16.96 13.81 9.48
N ASN A 76 16.92 12.75 8.68
CA ASN A 76 16.72 11.37 9.16
C ASN A 76 17.65 10.44 8.39
N LYS A 77 18.39 9.58 9.09
CA LYS A 77 19.13 8.48 8.45
C LYS A 77 18.14 7.38 8.09
N CYS A 78 17.81 7.25 6.81
CA CYS A 78 16.84 6.29 6.31
C CYS A 78 17.17 5.89 4.87
N GLN A 79 16.50 4.85 4.39
CA GLN A 79 16.60 4.35 3.02
C GLN A 79 15.23 4.41 2.34
N LEU A 80 15.24 4.45 1.01
CA LEU A 80 14.05 4.34 0.17
C LEU A 80 14.12 3.07 -0.67
N VAL A 81 13.04 2.30 -0.66
CA VAL A 81 12.83 1.17 -1.57
C VAL A 81 11.65 1.47 -2.48
N LEU A 82 11.90 1.49 -3.77
CA LEU A 82 10.89 1.51 -4.82
C LEU A 82 10.89 0.16 -5.49
N ALA A 83 9.86 -0.66 -5.28
CA ALA A 83 9.85 -2.03 -5.77
C ALA A 83 8.55 -2.36 -6.50
N GLY A 84 8.68 -3.08 -7.61
CA GLY A 84 7.51 -3.54 -8.37
C GLY A 84 7.88 -4.26 -9.65
N GLY A 85 6.86 -4.81 -10.32
CA GLY A 85 7.02 -5.43 -11.63
C GLY A 85 7.14 -4.39 -12.73
N GLY A 86 7.84 -4.75 -13.82
CA GLY A 86 7.77 -4.04 -15.08
C GLY A 86 6.48 -4.39 -15.81
N ALA A 87 5.99 -3.46 -16.62
CA ALA A 87 4.97 -3.73 -17.61
C ALA A 87 5.69 -3.89 -18.97
N SER A 88 5.97 -5.13 -19.35
CA SER A 88 6.71 -5.44 -20.60
C SER A 88 5.94 -5.06 -21.87
N ASP A 89 4.68 -4.71 -21.73
CA ASP A 89 3.76 -4.30 -22.79
C ASP A 89 3.36 -2.81 -22.70
N ASP A 90 3.97 -2.05 -21.77
CA ASP A 90 3.67 -0.64 -21.53
C ASP A 90 4.93 0.22 -21.73
N PRO A 91 5.08 0.86 -22.91
CA PRO A 91 6.21 1.75 -23.18
C PRO A 91 6.33 2.92 -22.19
N GLU A 92 5.23 3.39 -21.62
CA GLU A 92 5.25 4.44 -20.60
C GLU A 92 5.91 3.91 -19.31
N GLY A 93 5.67 2.65 -18.94
CA GLY A 93 6.27 2.01 -17.75
C GLY A 93 7.79 1.92 -17.84
N GLU A 94 8.34 1.60 -19.02
CA GLU A 94 9.79 1.56 -19.25
C GLU A 94 10.41 2.96 -19.12
N GLN A 95 9.77 3.98 -19.70
CA GLN A 95 10.22 5.35 -19.58
C GLN A 95 10.22 5.83 -18.13
N VAL A 96 9.16 5.57 -17.38
CA VAL A 96 9.07 5.94 -15.95
C VAL A 96 10.13 5.22 -15.13
N LEU A 97 10.38 3.93 -15.38
CA LEU A 97 11.44 3.20 -14.72
C LEU A 97 12.81 3.83 -14.95
N HIS A 98 13.11 4.22 -16.21
CA HIS A 98 14.35 4.88 -16.54
C HIS A 98 14.49 6.23 -15.80
N GLU A 99 13.46 7.08 -15.82
CA GLU A 99 13.43 8.36 -15.09
C GLU A 99 13.66 8.16 -13.57
N VAL A 100 13.08 7.09 -12.98
CA VAL A 100 13.25 6.73 -11.56
C VAL A 100 14.69 6.30 -11.30
N GLN A 101 15.28 5.47 -12.17
CA GLN A 101 16.68 5.03 -12.05
C GLN A 101 17.65 6.20 -12.15
N GLU A 102 17.44 7.14 -13.09
CA GLU A 102 18.24 8.36 -13.20
C GLU A 102 18.13 9.23 -11.93
N ALA A 103 16.92 9.44 -11.43
CA ALA A 103 16.69 10.21 -10.20
C ALA A 103 17.31 9.56 -8.94
N ALA A 104 17.47 8.24 -8.95
CA ALA A 104 18.08 7.46 -7.87
C ALA A 104 19.62 7.33 -7.99
N ALA A 105 20.19 7.52 -9.19
CA ALA A 105 21.56 7.12 -9.54
C ALA A 105 22.66 7.68 -8.63
N HIS A 106 22.45 8.83 -8.02
CA HIS A 106 23.43 9.50 -7.17
C HIS A 106 23.19 9.32 -5.66
N ASP A 107 22.22 8.49 -5.28
CA ASP A 107 21.88 8.24 -3.89
C ASP A 107 21.91 6.73 -3.58
N PRO A 108 22.97 6.21 -2.94
CA PRO A 108 23.12 4.80 -2.65
C PRO A 108 22.09 4.26 -1.64
N ASP A 109 21.32 5.15 -1.00
CA ASP A 109 20.24 4.77 -0.09
C ASP A 109 18.87 4.66 -0.79
N ILE A 110 18.82 4.82 -2.12
CA ILE A 110 17.63 4.58 -2.93
C ILE A 110 17.78 3.26 -3.69
N HIS A 111 16.96 2.28 -3.35
CA HIS A 111 16.94 0.98 -3.99
C HIS A 111 15.75 0.91 -4.97
N VAL A 112 16.05 0.84 -6.27
CA VAL A 112 15.04 0.67 -7.34
C VAL A 112 15.06 -0.80 -7.75
N LEU A 113 14.00 -1.54 -7.38
CA LEU A 113 13.92 -2.99 -7.54
C LEU A 113 12.87 -3.36 -8.60
N LEU A 114 13.34 -3.74 -9.79
CA LEU A 114 12.49 -4.37 -10.78
C LEU A 114 12.35 -5.85 -10.42
N LEU A 115 11.19 -6.20 -9.87
CA LEU A 115 10.92 -7.56 -9.39
C LEU A 115 10.37 -8.43 -10.52
N PRO A 116 10.86 -9.67 -10.67
CA PRO A 116 10.29 -10.62 -11.62
C PRO A 116 8.85 -11.01 -11.25
N PRO A 117 8.07 -11.57 -12.17
CA PRO A 117 6.76 -12.15 -11.86
C PRO A 117 6.85 -13.13 -10.70
N PHE A 118 5.76 -13.21 -9.90
CA PHE A 118 5.65 -14.13 -8.75
C PHE A 118 6.63 -13.86 -7.59
N SER A 119 7.11 -12.62 -7.43
CA SER A 119 7.96 -12.19 -6.29
C SER A 119 7.15 -11.88 -5.03
N ASP A 120 6.04 -12.56 -4.78
CA ASP A 120 5.12 -12.25 -3.68
C ASP A 120 5.77 -12.38 -2.30
N LEU A 121 6.67 -13.35 -2.11
CA LEU A 121 7.43 -13.52 -0.87
C LEU A 121 8.42 -12.35 -0.66
N ASP A 122 9.11 -11.92 -1.70
CA ASP A 122 10.02 -10.77 -1.63
C ASP A 122 9.25 -9.49 -1.28
N ILE A 123 8.11 -9.26 -1.95
CA ILE A 123 7.21 -8.12 -1.64
C ILE A 123 6.74 -8.18 -0.18
N ASN A 124 6.34 -9.36 0.30
CA ASN A 124 5.93 -9.56 1.69
C ASN A 124 7.04 -9.18 2.66
N ALA A 125 8.26 -9.66 2.42
CA ALA A 125 9.43 -9.38 3.25
C ALA A 125 9.83 -7.90 3.22
N LEU A 126 9.90 -7.28 2.04
CA LEU A 126 10.18 -5.85 1.87
C LEU A 126 9.19 -4.98 2.67
N VAL A 127 7.90 -5.27 2.59
CA VAL A 127 6.89 -4.55 3.38
C VAL A 127 7.06 -4.80 4.87
N ARG A 128 7.38 -6.04 5.31
CA ARG A 128 7.63 -6.34 6.72
C ARG A 128 8.90 -5.67 7.25
N GLY A 129 9.94 -5.54 6.45
CA GLY A 129 11.16 -4.80 6.79
C GLY A 129 10.98 -3.29 6.84
N SER A 130 9.90 -2.76 6.27
CA SER A 130 9.66 -1.31 6.18
C SER A 130 9.28 -0.69 7.52
N ALA A 131 9.68 0.56 7.73
CA ALA A 131 9.19 1.41 8.81
C ALA A 131 7.84 2.07 8.44
N VAL A 132 7.70 2.50 7.18
CA VAL A 132 6.53 3.22 6.63
C VAL A 132 6.33 2.79 5.19
N LEU A 133 5.09 2.55 4.79
CA LEU A 133 4.74 2.42 3.38
C LEU A 133 4.22 3.75 2.83
N VAL A 134 4.62 4.09 1.60
CA VAL A 134 4.16 5.27 0.88
C VAL A 134 3.36 4.83 -0.34
N GLN A 135 2.15 5.35 -0.49
CA GLN A 135 1.30 5.16 -1.67
C GLN A 135 0.83 6.53 -2.15
N LYS A 136 1.77 7.27 -2.74
CA LYS A 136 1.56 8.65 -3.18
C LYS A 136 1.02 8.70 -4.61
N SER A 137 -0.03 7.93 -4.90
CA SER A 137 -0.65 7.89 -6.23
C SER A 137 -1.33 9.21 -6.58
N ILE A 138 -1.22 9.63 -7.84
CA ILE A 138 -1.99 10.72 -8.43
C ILE A 138 -3.44 10.25 -8.65
N ARG A 139 -3.58 9.01 -9.10
CA ARG A 139 -4.86 8.33 -9.28
C ARG A 139 -4.76 6.88 -8.83
N GLU A 140 -5.76 6.41 -8.09
CA GLU A 140 -5.79 5.04 -7.58
C GLU A 140 -7.22 4.48 -7.60
N GLY A 141 -7.40 3.28 -8.11
CA GLY A 141 -8.68 2.57 -8.00
C GLY A 141 -8.94 2.17 -6.56
N PHE A 142 -8.23 1.18 -6.07
CA PHE A 142 -8.32 0.73 -4.68
C PHE A 142 -6.96 0.79 -3.96
N GLY A 143 -5.90 0.22 -4.55
CA GLY A 143 -4.56 0.18 -3.97
C GLY A 143 -4.42 -0.94 -2.93
N LEU A 144 -4.47 -2.22 -3.36
CA LEU A 144 -4.35 -3.39 -2.47
C LEU A 144 -3.09 -3.34 -1.61
N THR A 145 -2.01 -2.75 -2.10
CA THR A 145 -0.75 -2.57 -1.36
C THR A 145 -0.95 -1.83 -0.02
N VAL A 146 -1.95 -0.93 0.05
CA VAL A 146 -2.31 -0.23 1.29
C VAL A 146 -2.85 -1.23 2.32
N SER A 147 -3.84 -2.06 1.96
CA SER A 147 -4.35 -3.12 2.84
C SER A 147 -3.26 -4.12 3.22
N GLU A 148 -2.41 -4.51 2.28
CA GLU A 148 -1.28 -5.43 2.51
C GLU A 148 -0.27 -4.87 3.52
N ALA A 149 0.02 -3.57 3.47
CA ALA A 149 0.90 -2.90 4.42
C ALA A 149 0.27 -2.79 5.82
N LEU A 150 -0.97 -2.34 5.88
CA LEU A 150 -1.71 -2.22 7.14
C LEU A 150 -1.88 -3.60 7.81
N TRP A 151 -2.13 -4.67 7.03
CA TRP A 151 -2.16 -6.05 7.53
C TRP A 151 -0.85 -6.47 8.19
N LYS A 152 0.28 -5.96 7.71
CA LYS A 152 1.62 -6.21 8.27
C LYS A 152 2.00 -5.21 9.38
N LYS A 153 1.03 -4.48 9.92
CA LYS A 153 1.21 -3.46 10.96
C LYS A 153 2.16 -2.33 10.54
N LYS A 154 2.15 -1.98 9.23
CA LYS A 154 2.92 -0.85 8.73
C LYS A 154 1.99 0.33 8.50
N PRO A 155 2.24 1.50 9.12
CA PRO A 155 1.45 2.68 8.83
C PRO A 155 1.68 3.13 7.40
N VAL A 156 0.63 3.64 6.77
CA VAL A 156 0.65 4.08 5.38
C VAL A 156 0.57 5.59 5.29
N ILE A 157 1.41 6.17 4.44
CA ILE A 157 1.25 7.55 3.97
C ILE A 157 0.70 7.47 2.55
N GLY A 158 -0.57 7.80 2.39
CA GLY A 158 -1.29 7.70 1.14
C GLY A 158 -1.77 9.04 0.62
N SER A 159 -1.82 9.22 -0.71
CA SER A 159 -2.57 10.33 -1.29
C SER A 159 -4.05 10.20 -0.98
N ALA A 160 -4.73 11.34 -0.76
CA ALA A 160 -6.17 11.36 -0.50
C ALA A 160 -7.00 11.14 -1.78
N VAL A 161 -6.72 10.05 -2.52
CA VAL A 161 -7.37 9.70 -3.80
C VAL A 161 -7.97 8.30 -3.78
N GLY A 162 -9.01 8.09 -4.57
CA GLY A 162 -9.64 6.79 -4.84
C GLY A 162 -9.86 5.94 -3.58
N GLY A 163 -9.57 4.65 -3.70
CA GLY A 163 -9.74 3.67 -2.63
C GLY A 163 -8.74 3.80 -1.47
N ILE A 164 -7.68 4.59 -1.59
CA ILE A 164 -6.75 4.86 -0.48
C ILE A 164 -7.51 5.48 0.70
N LYS A 165 -8.44 6.40 0.43
CA LYS A 165 -9.28 7.06 1.45
C LYS A 165 -10.22 6.11 2.21
N LEU A 166 -10.50 4.94 1.66
CA LEU A 166 -11.31 3.91 2.34
C LEU A 166 -10.47 3.08 3.30
N GLN A 167 -9.17 2.98 3.04
CA GLN A 167 -8.25 2.11 3.74
C GLN A 167 -7.43 2.86 4.80
N VAL A 168 -7.07 4.12 4.54
CA VAL A 168 -6.30 4.95 5.48
C VAL A 168 -7.25 5.87 6.23
N ILE A 169 -7.35 5.65 7.54
CA ILE A 169 -8.02 6.57 8.48
C ILE A 169 -6.98 7.56 8.95
N ASP A 170 -7.11 8.83 8.50
CA ASP A 170 -6.12 9.88 8.74
C ASP A 170 -5.85 10.10 10.24
N GLY A 171 -4.58 10.10 10.62
CA GLY A 171 -4.14 10.21 12.02
C GLY A 171 -4.33 8.95 12.88
N VAL A 172 -4.98 7.88 12.36
CA VAL A 172 -5.29 6.65 13.10
C VAL A 172 -4.53 5.45 12.58
N THR A 173 -4.64 5.13 11.29
CA THR A 173 -3.96 3.98 10.65
C THR A 173 -2.79 4.39 9.79
N GLY A 174 -2.62 5.68 9.56
CA GLY A 174 -1.64 6.32 8.71
C GLY A 174 -1.98 7.78 8.51
N PHE A 175 -1.48 8.37 7.43
CA PHE A 175 -1.78 9.76 7.08
C PHE A 175 -2.21 9.88 5.62
N LEU A 176 -3.21 10.73 5.38
CA LEU A 176 -3.59 11.18 4.03
C LEU A 176 -2.85 12.48 3.70
N VAL A 177 -2.26 12.53 2.50
CA VAL A 177 -1.45 13.67 2.06
C VAL A 177 -1.87 14.17 0.68
N HIS A 178 -1.59 15.45 0.42
CA HIS A 178 -1.97 16.14 -0.83
C HIS A 178 -0.76 16.69 -1.58
N SER A 179 0.44 16.65 -0.99
CA SER A 179 1.67 17.18 -1.59
C SER A 179 2.90 16.36 -1.22
N VAL A 180 4.00 16.62 -1.90
CA VAL A 180 5.32 16.04 -1.63
C VAL A 180 5.81 16.44 -0.23
N GLU A 181 5.66 17.72 0.13
CA GLU A 181 6.06 18.27 1.42
C GLU A 181 5.22 17.67 2.56
N GLY A 182 3.91 17.50 2.33
CA GLY A 182 3.01 16.82 3.26
C GLY A 182 3.47 15.38 3.53
N ALA A 183 3.81 14.65 2.46
CA ALA A 183 4.34 13.30 2.58
C ALA A 183 5.67 13.29 3.36
N ALA A 184 6.63 14.17 3.02
CA ALA A 184 7.91 14.27 3.69
C ALA A 184 7.76 14.56 5.20
N ASN A 185 6.86 15.48 5.56
CA ASN A 185 6.59 15.83 6.96
C ASN A 185 6.03 14.64 7.75
N ARG A 186 5.06 13.91 7.19
CA ARG A 186 4.45 12.75 7.85
C ARG A 186 5.39 11.56 7.92
N ILE A 187 6.19 11.31 6.89
CA ILE A 187 7.27 10.31 6.94
C ILE A 187 8.22 10.66 8.09
N SER A 188 8.75 11.90 8.13
CA SER A 188 9.67 12.33 9.19
C SER A 188 9.06 12.17 10.58
N GLN A 189 7.78 12.48 10.76
CA GLN A 189 7.06 12.28 12.02
C GLN A 189 7.07 10.81 12.44
N LEU A 190 6.71 9.88 11.53
CA LEU A 190 6.67 8.45 11.83
C LEU A 190 8.06 7.85 12.05
N LEU A 191 9.10 8.35 11.39
CA LEU A 191 10.46 7.88 11.63
C LEU A 191 10.98 8.27 13.01
N ARG A 192 10.61 9.45 13.53
CA ARG A 192 11.04 9.97 14.84
C ARG A 192 10.22 9.44 16.00
N ASP A 193 8.93 9.19 15.78
CA ASP A 193 8.01 8.70 16.82
C ASP A 193 7.68 7.22 16.60
N ARG A 194 8.51 6.36 17.21
CA ARG A 194 8.33 4.90 17.16
C ARG A 194 6.99 4.48 17.78
N ARG A 195 6.57 5.12 18.88
CA ARG A 195 5.31 4.76 19.57
C ARG A 195 4.10 5.08 18.69
N LEU A 196 4.10 6.23 18.03
CA LEU A 196 3.07 6.61 17.07
C LEU A 196 3.02 5.61 15.91
N ARG A 197 4.19 5.27 15.35
CA ARG A 197 4.31 4.32 14.24
C ARG A 197 3.74 2.94 14.59
N GLU A 198 4.10 2.40 15.75
CA GLU A 198 3.62 1.10 16.23
C GLU A 198 2.11 1.12 16.50
N ARG A 199 1.61 2.17 17.14
CA ARG A 199 0.18 2.35 17.39
C ARG A 199 -0.64 2.42 16.09
N MET A 200 -0.19 3.22 15.13
CA MET A 200 -0.86 3.32 13.82
C MET A 200 -0.82 2.01 13.07
N GLY A 201 0.31 1.30 13.11
CA GLY A 201 0.42 -0.02 12.49
C GLY A 201 -0.56 -1.03 13.11
N GLN A 202 -0.69 -1.07 14.44
CA GLN A 202 -1.65 -1.94 15.11
C GLN A 202 -3.10 -1.58 14.75
N ASN A 203 -3.44 -0.28 14.77
CA ASN A 203 -4.76 0.18 14.34
C ASN A 203 -5.07 -0.20 12.89
N GLY A 204 -4.07 -0.09 12.01
CA GLY A 204 -4.18 -0.49 10.61
C GLY A 204 -4.47 -1.99 10.45
N TYR A 205 -3.78 -2.82 11.21
CA TYR A 205 -4.01 -4.26 11.23
C TYR A 205 -5.46 -4.60 11.64
N GLU A 206 -5.96 -4.01 12.74
CA GLU A 206 -7.34 -4.24 13.18
C GLU A 206 -8.37 -3.74 12.15
N HIS A 207 -8.10 -2.59 11.53
CA HIS A 207 -8.96 -2.04 10.48
C HIS A 207 -9.04 -2.98 9.26
N VAL A 208 -7.92 -3.51 8.78
CA VAL A 208 -7.90 -4.46 7.66
C VAL A 208 -8.57 -5.77 8.04
N LYS A 209 -8.31 -6.28 9.24
CA LYS A 209 -8.91 -7.52 9.75
C LYS A 209 -10.44 -7.47 9.73
N GLN A 210 -11.01 -6.33 10.05
CA GLN A 210 -12.46 -6.13 10.07
C GLN A 210 -13.07 -5.87 8.69
N ASN A 211 -12.34 -5.18 7.79
CA ASN A 211 -12.94 -4.56 6.62
C ASN A 211 -12.42 -5.06 5.28
N PHE A 212 -11.22 -5.66 5.20
CA PHE A 212 -10.57 -5.91 3.92
C PHE A 212 -10.01 -7.32 3.75
N LEU A 213 -10.47 -8.31 4.53
CA LEU A 213 -10.11 -9.71 4.30
C LEU A 213 -11.10 -10.40 3.35
N VAL A 214 -10.63 -11.46 2.69
CA VAL A 214 -11.42 -12.28 1.78
C VAL A 214 -12.70 -12.86 2.43
N THR A 215 -12.67 -13.13 3.72
CA THR A 215 -13.84 -13.62 4.47
C THR A 215 -14.97 -12.58 4.53
N ARG A 216 -14.64 -11.30 4.76
CA ARG A 216 -15.60 -10.20 4.66
C ARG A 216 -16.13 -10.08 3.22
N HIS A 217 -15.26 -10.17 2.22
CA HIS A 217 -15.61 -10.07 0.81
C HIS A 217 -16.63 -11.16 0.41
N LEU A 218 -16.38 -12.41 0.82
CA LEU A 218 -17.32 -13.51 0.62
C LEU A 218 -18.68 -13.21 1.27
N LYS A 219 -18.68 -12.74 2.52
CA LYS A 219 -19.91 -12.35 3.22
C LYS A 219 -20.70 -11.29 2.44
N ASP A 220 -20.02 -10.26 1.94
CA ASP A 220 -20.67 -9.18 1.19
C ASP A 220 -21.28 -9.68 -0.12
N TYR A 221 -20.62 -10.62 -0.81
CA TYR A 221 -21.21 -11.27 -2.01
C TYR A 221 -22.45 -12.08 -1.67
N LEU A 222 -22.40 -12.90 -0.62
CA LEU A 222 -23.56 -13.70 -0.18
C LEU A 222 -24.73 -12.80 0.22
N LEU A 223 -24.49 -11.73 0.96
CA LEU A 223 -25.52 -10.76 1.32
C LEU A 223 -26.10 -10.05 0.10
N THR A 224 -25.26 -9.75 -0.90
CA THR A 224 -25.74 -9.14 -2.16
C THR A 224 -26.64 -10.10 -2.92
N MET A 225 -26.29 -11.39 -3.00
CA MET A 225 -27.13 -12.41 -3.62
C MET A 225 -28.49 -12.53 -2.93
N LEU A 226 -28.48 -12.64 -1.58
CA LEU A 226 -29.71 -12.67 -0.78
C LEU A 226 -30.60 -11.44 -1.03
N ALA A 227 -30.00 -10.25 -1.06
CA ALA A 227 -30.75 -9.02 -1.31
C ALA A 227 -31.36 -8.96 -2.72
N LEU A 228 -30.76 -9.62 -3.71
CA LEU A 228 -31.28 -9.72 -5.06
C LEU A 228 -32.41 -10.77 -5.18
N GLU A 229 -32.32 -11.87 -4.42
CA GLU A 229 -33.34 -12.93 -4.38
C GLU A 229 -34.59 -12.51 -3.59
N HIS A 230 -34.42 -11.63 -2.59
CA HIS A 230 -35.47 -11.15 -1.71
C HIS A 230 -35.66 -9.62 -1.76
N PRO A 231 -36.04 -9.07 -2.90
CA PRO A 231 -36.16 -7.62 -3.07
C PRO A 231 -37.28 -7.06 -2.17
N GLY A 232 -36.91 -6.09 -1.33
CA GLY A 232 -37.87 -5.41 -0.43
C GLY A 232 -38.10 -6.11 0.92
N GLU A 233 -37.52 -7.27 1.18
CA GLU A 233 -37.57 -7.91 2.49
C GLU A 233 -36.54 -7.30 3.44
N SER A 234 -36.97 -6.92 4.65
CA SER A 234 -36.07 -6.41 5.71
C SER A 234 -35.42 -7.54 6.53
N ILE A 235 -36.00 -8.73 6.51
CA ILE A 235 -35.55 -9.90 7.28
C ILE A 235 -35.67 -11.12 6.36
N VAL A 236 -34.57 -11.84 6.18
CA VAL A 236 -34.53 -13.11 5.44
C VAL A 236 -34.21 -14.23 6.43
N TYR A 237 -35.07 -15.26 6.49
CA TYR A 237 -34.84 -16.46 7.29
C TYR A 237 -34.05 -17.48 6.46
N LEU A 238 -32.93 -17.93 6.97
CA LEU A 238 -32.14 -19.01 6.37
C LEU A 238 -32.65 -20.33 6.97
N ASN A 239 -33.32 -21.15 6.14
CA ASN A 239 -33.80 -22.50 6.51
C ASN A 239 -32.69 -23.53 6.34
#